data_9ca26e8c347042b1ae4b76be5db135b7
#
_entry.id   9ca26e8c347042b1ae4b76be5db135b7
#
_cell.length_a   1.000
_cell.length_b   1.000
_cell.length_c   1.000
_cell.angle_alpha   90.00
_cell.angle_beta   90.00
_cell.angle_gamma   90.00
#
_symmetry.space_group_name_H-M   'P 1'
#
loop_
_entity.id
_entity.type
_entity.pdbx_description
1 polymer ?
#
loop_
_entity_poly.entity_id
_entity_poly.type
_entity_poly.pdbx_seq_one_letter_code
_entity_poly.pdbx_strand_id
1 'polypeptide(L)'
;DVWVHADDGFDRSIQGTETHYFHCLKSCTLDVPAGDVRISVQHGLAHALWQQTLKAEAGKTRTLDIALQSNALPAAFGPWRSADLHVHMNYGGQYRNTPAYLVQQAKAEDLNIVHNLIVNKEERIPDIGYFQAAADSAGDADTVLWHGQEFHTSFWGHLGLLNLDDHLLTPDFASYRHTALASPFPHNGVIADLAHAQHALVGYVHPFDWQIVPEKEIKLSHQLPADAINGKADY
;
A
#
# COMPACT_ATOMS: atom_id res chain seq x y z
N ASP A 1 16.39 2.17 23.46
CA ASP A 1 16.82 2.16 22.06
C ASP A 1 16.47 3.50 21.42
N VAL A 2 17.35 4.01 20.58
CA VAL A 2 17.10 5.19 19.76
C VAL A 2 16.98 4.73 18.31
N TRP A 3 15.86 5.05 17.69
CA TRP A 3 15.65 4.79 16.28
C TRP A 3 16.12 5.99 15.46
N VAL A 4 16.85 5.72 14.40
CA VAL A 4 17.34 6.73 13.48
C VAL A 4 16.84 6.39 12.08
N HIS A 5 16.27 7.36 11.42
CA HIS A 5 15.81 7.24 10.06
C HIS A 5 16.30 8.40 9.21
N ALA A 6 16.56 8.17 7.95
CA ALA A 6 16.78 9.23 7.00
C ALA A 6 15.44 9.88 6.67
N ASP A 7 15.44 11.19 6.54
CA ASP A 7 14.28 11.92 6.10
C ASP A 7 14.11 11.74 4.58
N ASP A 8 13.00 11.15 4.18
CA ASP A 8 12.57 11.06 2.79
C ASP A 8 11.52 12.12 2.43
N GLY A 9 11.43 13.17 3.23
CA GLY A 9 10.52 14.28 3.04
C GLY A 9 9.19 14.15 3.79
N PHE A 10 9.02 13.13 4.65
CA PHE A 10 7.80 12.93 5.43
C PHE A 10 8.07 12.91 6.93
N ASP A 11 7.25 13.60 7.69
CA ASP A 11 7.15 13.40 9.13
C ASP A 11 6.21 12.20 9.39
N ARG A 12 6.79 11.05 9.69
CA ARG A 12 6.09 9.80 9.95
C ARG A 12 5.78 9.58 11.43
N SER A 13 6.10 10.52 12.27
CA SER A 13 5.97 10.40 13.73
C SER A 13 4.54 10.15 14.20
N ILE A 14 3.55 10.54 13.41
CA ILE A 14 2.13 10.49 13.76
C ILE A 14 1.58 9.05 13.72
N GLN A 15 2.06 8.22 12.82
CA GLN A 15 1.56 6.84 12.63
C GLN A 15 2.27 5.81 13.51
N GLY A 16 3.24 6.21 14.30
CA GLY A 16 3.90 5.37 15.31
C GLY A 16 4.74 4.20 14.77
N THR A 17 4.23 3.43 13.84
CA THR A 17 4.95 2.30 13.24
C THR A 17 5.93 2.72 12.16
N GLU A 18 5.67 3.81 11.48
CA GLU A 18 6.44 4.31 10.35
C GLU A 18 7.69 5.09 10.76
N THR A 19 7.95 5.24 12.06
CA THR A 19 9.13 5.95 12.57
C THR A 19 10.38 5.09 12.67
N HIS A 20 10.26 3.81 12.36
CA HIS A 20 11.32 2.83 12.64
C HIS A 20 12.06 2.37 11.39
N TYR A 21 11.75 2.92 10.23
CA TYR A 21 12.43 2.63 8.97
C TYR A 21 12.38 3.83 8.02
N PHE A 22 13.15 3.75 6.96
CA PHE A 22 13.12 4.71 5.87
C PHE A 22 13.49 4.00 4.57
N HIS A 23 13.13 4.60 3.45
CA HIS A 23 13.49 4.09 2.13
C HIS A 23 14.83 4.68 1.66
N CYS A 24 15.67 3.82 1.12
CA CYS A 24 16.96 4.18 0.58
C CYS A 24 17.11 3.55 -0.80
N LEU A 25 17.03 4.33 -1.85
CA LEU A 25 16.97 3.82 -3.23
C LEU A 25 18.36 3.50 -3.72
N LYS A 26 19.39 3.53 -3.38
CA LYS A 26 20.77 3.09 -3.81
C LYS A 26 21.76 3.34 -2.70
N SER A 27 21.85 4.60 -2.27
CA SER A 27 22.76 5.01 -1.22
C SER A 27 22.12 6.10 -0.39
N CYS A 28 22.37 6.07 0.90
CA CYS A 28 21.91 7.06 1.86
C CYS A 28 22.96 7.29 2.92
N THR A 29 22.91 8.44 3.54
CA THR A 29 23.79 8.81 4.64
C THR A 29 22.96 9.13 5.85
N LEU A 30 23.32 8.56 6.99
CA LEU A 30 22.65 8.77 8.27
C LEU A 30 23.61 9.31 9.31
N ASP A 31 23.16 10.25 10.09
CA ASP A 31 23.80 10.63 11.33
C ASP A 31 23.31 9.74 12.47
N VAL A 32 24.22 9.05 13.12
CA VAL A 32 23.91 8.14 14.22
C VAL A 32 24.69 8.51 15.48
N PRO A 33 24.15 8.28 16.68
CA PRO A 33 24.87 8.44 17.91
C PRO A 33 26.13 7.54 17.95
N ALA A 34 27.21 8.00 18.61
CA ALA A 34 28.36 7.15 18.88
C ALA A 34 27.95 5.99 19.79
N GLY A 35 28.40 4.77 19.47
CA GLY A 35 28.07 3.56 20.20
C GLY A 35 27.78 2.39 19.25
N ASP A 36 27.09 1.39 19.76
CA ASP A 36 26.70 0.23 18.96
C ASP A 36 25.46 0.55 18.11
N VAL A 37 25.59 0.39 16.81
CA VAL A 37 24.52 0.64 15.82
C VAL A 37 24.17 -0.68 15.14
N ARG A 38 22.92 -1.09 15.26
CA ARG A 38 22.37 -2.22 14.50
C ARG A 38 21.67 -1.70 13.24
N ILE A 39 22.06 -2.24 12.10
CA ILE A 39 21.50 -1.90 10.80
C ILE A 39 20.82 -3.15 10.26
N SER A 40 19.59 -2.99 9.77
CA SER A 40 18.83 -4.01 9.05
C SER A 40 18.46 -3.43 7.69
N VAL A 41 18.69 -4.20 6.63
CA VAL A 41 18.36 -3.80 5.25
C VAL A 41 17.54 -4.90 4.60
N GLN A 42 16.41 -4.51 4.04
CA GLN A 42 15.50 -5.39 3.31
C GLN A 42 15.19 -4.79 1.94
N HIS A 43 15.01 -5.65 0.94
CA HIS A 43 14.62 -5.25 -0.41
C HIS A 43 13.65 -6.29 -0.97
N GLY A 44 12.39 -6.10 -0.71
CA GLY A 44 11.30 -6.99 -1.09
C GLY A 44 11.41 -8.41 -0.54
N LEU A 45 10.57 -9.28 -1.05
CA LEU A 45 10.50 -10.70 -0.66
C LEU A 45 11.54 -11.56 -1.39
N ALA A 46 12.07 -11.06 -2.52
CA ALA A 46 13.05 -11.77 -3.33
C ALA A 46 14.48 -11.71 -2.77
N HIS A 47 14.69 -11.00 -1.66
CA HIS A 47 16.00 -10.84 -1.04
C HIS A 47 15.98 -11.22 0.43
N ALA A 48 17.06 -11.84 0.89
CA ALA A 48 17.25 -12.16 2.30
C ALA A 48 17.51 -10.88 3.11
N LEU A 49 16.95 -10.82 4.31
CA LEU A 49 17.23 -9.73 5.25
C LEU A 49 18.72 -9.69 5.58
N TRP A 50 19.34 -8.54 5.36
CA TRP A 50 20.72 -8.29 5.80
C TRP A 50 20.73 -7.54 7.12
N GLN A 51 21.60 -7.97 8.04
CA GLN A 51 21.74 -7.33 9.35
C GLN A 51 23.19 -7.29 9.78
N GLN A 52 23.60 -6.18 10.37
CA GLN A 52 24.93 -6.03 10.99
C GLN A 52 24.86 -5.09 12.19
N THR A 53 25.63 -5.40 13.22
CA THR A 53 25.95 -4.47 14.31
C THR A 53 27.37 -3.96 14.13
N LEU A 54 27.55 -2.67 14.24
CA LEU A 54 28.85 -2.02 14.16
C LEU A 54 28.98 -0.94 15.24
N LYS A 55 30.21 -0.57 15.54
CA LYS A 55 30.48 0.52 16.46
C LYS A 55 30.69 1.81 15.69
N ALA A 56 29.83 2.80 15.99
CA ALA A 56 29.99 4.15 15.48
C ALA A 56 30.89 4.98 16.40
N GLU A 57 31.81 5.73 15.82
CA GLU A 57 32.73 6.63 16.54
C GLU A 57 32.32 8.08 16.28
N ALA A 58 32.37 8.91 17.31
CA ALA A 58 32.09 10.33 17.20
C ALA A 58 32.96 11.02 16.15
N GLY A 59 32.35 11.79 15.25
CA GLY A 59 33.05 12.54 14.21
C GLY A 59 33.69 11.69 13.11
N LYS A 60 33.33 10.41 13.01
CA LYS A 60 33.82 9.52 11.95
C LYS A 60 32.68 9.14 11.00
N THR A 61 32.97 9.10 9.73
CA THR A 61 32.09 8.53 8.69
C THR A 61 32.59 7.13 8.35
N ARG A 62 31.66 6.19 8.25
CA ARG A 62 31.91 4.82 7.80
C ARG A 62 31.03 4.48 6.63
N THR A 63 31.62 4.03 5.54
CA THR A 63 30.85 3.53 4.37
C THR A 63 30.67 2.02 4.48
N LEU A 64 29.49 1.57 4.14
CA LEU A 64 29.13 0.15 4.05
C LEU A 64 28.63 -0.13 2.64
N ASP A 65 29.25 -1.07 1.96
CA ASP A 65 28.74 -1.64 0.72
C ASP A 65 27.99 -2.92 1.05
N ILE A 66 26.68 -2.91 0.81
CA ILE A 66 25.80 -4.00 1.20
C ILE A 66 25.32 -4.73 -0.05
N ALA A 67 25.74 -5.98 -0.19
CA ALA A 67 25.24 -6.89 -1.22
C ALA A 67 24.13 -7.76 -0.62
N LEU A 68 22.91 -7.55 -1.06
CA LEU A 68 21.76 -8.35 -0.66
C LEU A 68 21.77 -9.69 -1.39
N GLN A 69 21.53 -10.77 -0.66
CA GLN A 69 21.45 -12.11 -1.21
C GLN A 69 20.03 -12.35 -1.74
N SER A 70 19.93 -12.73 -3.01
CA SER A 70 18.64 -13.11 -3.59
C SER A 70 18.16 -14.46 -3.05
N ASN A 71 16.87 -14.55 -2.78
CA ASN A 71 16.18 -15.78 -2.47
C ASN A 71 15.94 -16.57 -3.77
N ALA A 72 16.11 -17.88 -3.72
CA ALA A 72 15.73 -18.74 -4.83
C ALA A 72 14.20 -18.84 -4.89
N LEU A 73 13.61 -18.27 -5.93
CA LEU A 73 12.18 -18.39 -6.20
C LEU A 73 11.90 -19.64 -7.04
N PRO A 74 10.75 -20.32 -6.83
CA PRO A 74 10.43 -21.55 -7.58
C PRO A 74 10.30 -21.28 -9.08
N ALA A 75 11.27 -21.75 -9.87
CA ALA A 75 11.29 -21.56 -11.32
C ALA A 75 10.09 -22.22 -12.04
N ALA A 76 9.47 -23.22 -11.43
CA ALA A 76 8.29 -23.89 -11.98
C ALA A 76 7.08 -22.97 -12.19
N PHE A 77 7.03 -21.84 -11.50
CA PHE A 77 5.94 -20.85 -11.62
C PHE A 77 6.24 -19.73 -12.63
N GLY A 78 7.37 -19.81 -13.33
CA GLY A 78 7.77 -18.79 -14.30
C GLY A 78 8.37 -17.52 -13.67
N PRO A 79 8.40 -16.41 -14.40
CA PRO A 79 8.93 -15.15 -13.89
C PRO A 79 7.99 -14.56 -12.83
N TRP A 80 8.57 -14.14 -11.72
CA TRP A 80 7.86 -13.47 -10.64
C TRP A 80 7.82 -11.96 -10.87
N ARG A 81 6.71 -11.36 -10.45
CA ARG A 81 6.54 -9.92 -10.30
C ARG A 81 5.97 -9.66 -8.93
N SER A 82 6.55 -8.72 -8.21
CA SER A 82 6.04 -8.26 -6.93
C SER A 82 5.01 -7.15 -7.14
N ALA A 83 3.94 -7.16 -6.37
CA ALA A 83 2.89 -6.16 -6.46
C ALA A 83 2.37 -5.78 -5.09
N ASP A 84 2.06 -4.51 -4.90
CA ASP A 84 1.17 -4.02 -3.86
C ASP A 84 -0.08 -3.44 -4.53
N LEU A 85 -1.19 -4.12 -4.36
CA LEU A 85 -2.45 -3.78 -5.01
C LEU A 85 -3.38 -2.94 -4.12
N HIS A 86 -2.95 -2.58 -2.91
CA HIS A 86 -3.77 -1.87 -1.95
C HIS A 86 -2.97 -0.82 -1.18
N VAL A 87 -2.55 0.22 -1.87
CA VAL A 87 -1.83 1.35 -1.28
C VAL A 87 -2.76 2.56 -1.15
N HIS A 88 -2.71 3.23 -0.02
CA HIS A 88 -3.31 4.55 0.16
C HIS A 88 -2.22 5.60 0.29
N MET A 89 -1.98 6.34 -0.80
CA MET A 89 -0.90 7.31 -0.83
C MET A 89 -1.16 8.50 0.11
N ASN A 90 -2.39 9.00 0.16
CA ASN A 90 -2.74 10.19 0.93
C ASN A 90 -4.04 10.06 1.75
N TYR A 91 -4.61 8.87 1.86
CA TYR A 91 -5.80 8.64 2.66
C TYR A 91 -5.48 8.57 4.15
N GLY A 92 -6.18 9.36 4.96
CA GLY A 92 -5.87 9.50 6.39
C GLY A 92 -4.52 10.19 6.62
N GLY A 93 -4.11 10.39 7.81
CA GLY A 93 -2.81 10.96 8.15
C GLY A 93 -2.62 12.43 7.77
N GLN A 94 -1.48 12.98 8.15
CA GLN A 94 -1.15 14.40 7.96
C GLN A 94 -0.04 14.65 6.94
N TYR A 95 0.73 13.65 6.60
CA TYR A 95 1.74 13.77 5.55
C TYR A 95 1.08 13.70 4.17
N ARG A 96 1.79 14.18 3.18
CA ARG A 96 1.37 14.12 1.79
C ARG A 96 2.47 13.49 0.97
N ASN A 97 2.07 12.48 0.21
CA ASN A 97 2.93 11.78 -0.73
C ASN A 97 2.63 12.24 -2.16
N THR A 98 3.50 11.90 -3.08
CA THR A 98 3.34 12.15 -4.52
C THR A 98 3.58 10.85 -5.28
N PRO A 99 3.06 10.72 -6.52
CA PRO A 99 3.36 9.57 -7.36
C PRO A 99 4.86 9.29 -7.51
N ALA A 100 5.67 10.33 -7.67
CA ALA A 100 7.12 10.20 -7.80
C ALA A 100 7.77 9.59 -6.55
N TYR A 101 7.36 10.02 -5.36
CA TYR A 101 7.85 9.45 -4.11
C TYR A 101 7.35 8.04 -3.88
N LEU A 102 6.08 7.76 -4.20
CA LEU A 102 5.52 6.41 -4.08
C LEU A 102 6.29 5.42 -4.97
N VAL A 103 6.64 5.82 -6.20
CA VAL A 103 7.48 4.99 -7.09
C VAL A 103 8.88 4.78 -6.51
N GLN A 104 9.50 5.79 -5.90
CA GLN A 104 10.79 5.62 -5.24
C GLN A 104 10.72 4.63 -4.06
N GLN A 105 9.67 4.72 -3.24
CA GLN A 105 9.42 3.79 -2.14
C GLN A 105 9.21 2.36 -2.69
N ALA A 106 8.39 2.21 -3.71
CA ALA A 106 8.13 0.94 -4.37
C ALA A 106 9.42 0.30 -4.92
N LYS A 107 10.28 1.09 -5.55
CA LYS A 107 11.59 0.61 -6.04
C LYS A 107 12.51 0.18 -4.90
N ALA A 108 12.49 0.89 -3.78
CA ALA A 108 13.26 0.49 -2.61
C ALA A 108 12.75 -0.82 -1.99
N GLU A 109 11.47 -1.13 -2.17
CA GLU A 109 10.81 -2.35 -1.69
C GLU A 109 10.72 -3.46 -2.75
N ASP A 110 11.36 -3.31 -3.91
CA ASP A 110 11.34 -4.29 -5.02
C ASP A 110 9.93 -4.58 -5.54
N LEU A 111 9.08 -3.56 -5.61
CA LEU A 111 7.73 -3.68 -6.16
C LEU A 111 7.72 -3.32 -7.64
N ASN A 112 7.20 -4.23 -8.45
CA ASN A 112 7.05 -4.02 -9.90
C ASN A 112 5.70 -3.38 -10.25
N ILE A 113 4.67 -3.60 -9.45
CA ILE A 113 3.33 -3.08 -9.69
C ILE A 113 2.81 -2.48 -8.40
N VAL A 114 2.31 -1.25 -8.46
CA VAL A 114 1.68 -0.56 -7.34
C VAL A 114 0.35 0.01 -7.78
N HIS A 115 -0.70 -0.28 -7.02
CA HIS A 115 -2.00 0.37 -7.17
C HIS A 115 -2.26 1.30 -5.99
N ASN A 116 -2.26 2.62 -6.25
CA ASN A 116 -2.78 3.60 -5.31
C ASN A 116 -4.31 3.62 -5.39
N LEU A 117 -4.97 3.14 -4.34
CA LEU A 117 -6.43 3.07 -4.29
C LEU A 117 -7.01 4.36 -3.69
N ILE A 118 -7.72 5.10 -4.52
CA ILE A 118 -8.37 6.35 -4.16
C ILE A 118 -9.67 6.01 -3.42
N VAL A 119 -9.81 6.53 -2.20
CA VAL A 119 -10.97 6.26 -1.35
C VAL A 119 -12.05 7.30 -1.60
N ASN A 120 -13.30 6.85 -1.69
CA ASN A 120 -14.45 7.72 -1.99
C ASN A 120 -15.20 8.26 -0.77
N LYS A 121 -14.82 7.89 0.45
CA LYS A 121 -15.66 8.09 1.65
C LYS A 121 -15.39 9.36 2.44
N GLU A 122 -14.21 9.89 2.40
CA GLU A 122 -13.86 11.06 3.20
C GLU A 122 -14.37 12.35 2.55
N GLU A 123 -14.54 13.40 3.34
CA GLU A 123 -14.91 14.74 2.85
C GLU A 123 -13.96 15.25 1.76
N ARG A 124 -12.79 14.69 1.71
CA ARG A 124 -11.76 14.95 0.72
C ARG A 124 -11.33 13.64 0.10
N ILE A 125 -11.33 13.60 -1.22
CA ILE A 125 -10.72 12.53 -2.00
C ILE A 125 -9.34 13.06 -2.41
N PRO A 126 -8.29 12.90 -1.57
CA PRO A 126 -7.05 13.66 -1.73
C PRO A 126 -6.31 13.32 -3.01
N ASP A 127 -6.46 12.11 -3.51
CA ASP A 127 -5.72 11.62 -4.69
C ASP A 127 -6.53 11.67 -5.98
N ILE A 128 -7.75 12.23 -5.97
CA ILE A 128 -8.60 12.28 -7.17
C ILE A 128 -7.91 12.94 -8.36
N GLY A 129 -7.07 13.92 -8.12
CA GLY A 129 -6.32 14.64 -9.16
C GLY A 129 -5.24 13.80 -9.86
N TYR A 130 -4.88 12.64 -9.30
CA TYR A 130 -3.92 11.72 -9.90
C TYR A 130 -4.57 10.64 -10.75
N PHE A 131 -5.89 10.49 -10.65
CA PHE A 131 -6.59 9.46 -11.42
C PHE A 131 -6.42 9.69 -12.92
N GLN A 132 -6.06 8.62 -13.60
CA GLN A 132 -5.99 8.54 -15.06
C GLN A 132 -6.18 7.09 -15.50
N ALA A 133 -6.76 6.88 -16.67
CA ALA A 133 -7.03 5.56 -17.24
C ALA A 133 -5.78 4.86 -17.83
N ALA A 134 -4.60 5.27 -17.41
CA ALA A 134 -3.32 4.73 -17.85
C ALA A 134 -2.36 4.68 -16.66
N ALA A 135 -1.26 3.96 -16.81
CA ALA A 135 -0.19 3.99 -15.82
C ALA A 135 0.36 5.40 -15.62
N ASP A 136 0.66 5.76 -14.38
CA ASP A 136 1.24 7.05 -14.05
C ASP A 136 2.65 7.20 -14.64
N SER A 137 2.92 8.36 -15.20
CA SER A 137 4.21 8.68 -15.82
C SER A 137 5.38 8.76 -14.85
N ALA A 138 5.12 8.78 -13.54
CA ALA A 138 6.15 8.65 -12.52
C ALA A 138 6.78 7.25 -12.48
N GLY A 139 6.03 6.22 -12.95
CA GLY A 139 6.53 4.86 -13.11
C GLY A 139 7.45 4.69 -14.32
N ASP A 140 7.99 3.49 -14.46
CA ASP A 140 8.80 3.08 -15.62
C ASP A 140 8.57 1.59 -15.95
N ALA A 141 9.45 0.99 -16.75
CA ALA A 141 9.32 -0.42 -17.14
C ALA A 141 9.55 -1.40 -15.99
N ASP A 142 10.24 -0.99 -14.93
CA ASP A 142 10.57 -1.84 -13.78
C ASP A 142 9.54 -1.71 -12.66
N THR A 143 8.96 -0.52 -12.50
CA THR A 143 7.93 -0.23 -11.48
C THR A 143 6.80 0.58 -12.10
N VAL A 144 5.66 -0.03 -12.24
CA VAL A 144 4.45 0.59 -12.81
C VAL A 144 3.53 1.03 -11.68
N LEU A 145 3.08 2.28 -11.73
CA LEU A 145 2.10 2.83 -10.80
C LEU A 145 0.76 3.03 -11.53
N TRP A 146 -0.30 2.52 -10.93
CA TRP A 146 -1.68 2.75 -11.34
C TRP A 146 -2.46 3.44 -10.23
N HIS A 147 -3.50 4.19 -10.63
CA HIS A 147 -4.47 4.76 -9.71
C HIS A 147 -5.81 4.05 -9.90
N GLY A 148 -6.19 3.27 -8.91
CA GLY A 148 -7.48 2.59 -8.85
C GLY A 148 -8.38 3.23 -7.79
N GLN A 149 -9.36 2.47 -7.33
CA GLN A 149 -10.26 2.94 -6.29
C GLN A 149 -10.51 1.86 -5.24
N GLU A 150 -10.50 2.23 -3.97
CA GLU A 150 -11.18 1.47 -2.94
C GLU A 150 -12.54 2.09 -2.70
N PHE A 151 -13.58 1.40 -3.15
CA PHE A 151 -14.95 1.89 -3.01
C PHE A 151 -15.52 1.43 -1.66
N HIS A 152 -15.80 2.39 -0.79
CA HIS A 152 -16.40 2.17 0.51
C HIS A 152 -17.91 2.26 0.43
N THR A 153 -18.63 1.15 0.57
CA THR A 153 -20.07 1.18 0.78
C THR A 153 -20.40 1.39 2.26
N SER A 154 -21.61 1.84 2.57
CA SER A 154 -21.99 2.08 3.97
C SER A 154 -22.16 0.79 4.79
N PHE A 155 -22.58 -0.32 4.15
CA PHE A 155 -22.99 -1.54 4.85
C PHE A 155 -22.30 -2.82 4.37
N TRP A 156 -21.82 -2.85 3.13
CA TRP A 156 -21.48 -4.08 2.44
C TRP A 156 -19.98 -4.38 2.38
N GLY A 157 -19.17 -3.51 3.02
CA GLY A 157 -17.73 -3.62 2.98
C GLY A 157 -17.11 -2.84 1.83
N HIS A 158 -15.82 -3.08 1.59
CA HIS A 158 -15.05 -2.33 0.63
C HIS A 158 -14.69 -3.18 -0.59
N LEU A 159 -14.62 -2.55 -1.75
CA LEU A 159 -14.18 -3.14 -3.00
C LEU A 159 -12.93 -2.44 -3.51
N GLY A 160 -11.92 -3.22 -3.89
CA GLY A 160 -10.79 -2.75 -4.68
C GLY A 160 -11.15 -2.79 -6.16
N LEU A 161 -11.02 -1.66 -6.83
CA LEU A 161 -11.29 -1.51 -8.26
C LEU A 161 -9.99 -1.17 -8.96
N LEU A 162 -9.41 -2.15 -9.68
CA LEU A 162 -8.16 -1.99 -10.39
C LEU A 162 -8.41 -1.76 -11.88
N ASN A 163 -7.59 -0.91 -12.49
CA ASN A 163 -7.66 -0.62 -13.93
C ASN A 163 -8.99 -0.03 -14.40
N LEU A 164 -9.62 0.85 -13.60
CA LEU A 164 -10.70 1.68 -14.12
C LEU A 164 -10.18 2.48 -15.33
N ASP A 165 -10.85 2.40 -16.46
CA ASP A 165 -10.37 2.95 -17.74
C ASP A 165 -11.06 4.24 -18.18
N ASP A 166 -12.00 4.76 -17.39
CA ASP A 166 -12.73 5.98 -17.73
C ASP A 166 -12.82 6.95 -16.55
N HIS A 167 -13.39 6.53 -15.41
CA HIS A 167 -13.61 7.42 -14.27
C HIS A 167 -13.69 6.67 -12.94
N LEU A 168 -13.46 7.39 -11.84
CA LEU A 168 -13.78 6.91 -10.50
C LEU A 168 -15.29 6.84 -10.30
N LEU A 169 -15.75 5.84 -9.55
CA LEU A 169 -17.16 5.69 -9.23
C LEU A 169 -17.57 6.68 -8.13
N THR A 170 -18.01 7.84 -8.55
CA THR A 170 -18.50 8.94 -7.71
C THR A 170 -19.82 9.46 -8.27
N PRO A 171 -20.65 10.16 -7.51
CA PRO A 171 -20.49 10.54 -6.11
C PRO A 171 -20.60 9.35 -5.17
N ASP A 172 -19.95 9.51 -4.02
CA ASP A 172 -20.05 8.58 -2.92
C ASP A 172 -21.33 8.83 -2.13
N PHE A 173 -22.13 7.79 -2.00
CA PHE A 173 -23.29 7.78 -1.10
C PHE A 173 -23.02 7.01 0.18
N ALA A 174 -21.78 6.54 0.36
CA ALA A 174 -21.40 5.84 1.56
C ALA A 174 -21.34 6.81 2.75
N SER A 175 -21.85 6.35 3.86
CA SER A 175 -21.82 7.09 5.11
C SER A 175 -21.66 6.11 6.27
N TYR A 176 -21.30 6.63 7.43
CA TYR A 176 -21.24 5.80 8.61
C TYR A 176 -22.62 5.27 9.00
N ARG A 177 -22.66 4.01 9.46
CA ARG A 177 -23.88 3.41 10.02
C ARG A 177 -24.44 4.32 11.10
N HIS A 178 -25.75 4.28 11.28
CA HIS A 178 -26.48 5.08 12.27
C HIS A 178 -26.43 6.59 12.03
N THR A 179 -26.13 7.02 10.82
CA THR A 179 -26.26 8.41 10.39
C THR A 179 -27.45 8.56 9.45
N ALA A 180 -27.96 9.78 9.33
CA ALA A 180 -29.14 10.06 8.48
C ALA A 180 -28.86 9.79 6.98
N LEU A 181 -27.61 9.79 6.57
CA LEU A 181 -27.20 9.54 5.19
C LEU A 181 -26.83 8.09 4.91
N ALA A 182 -26.78 7.23 5.94
CA ALA A 182 -26.45 5.84 5.76
C ALA A 182 -27.48 5.14 4.90
N SER A 183 -27.04 4.47 3.85
CA SER A 183 -27.91 3.76 2.91
C SER A 183 -27.36 2.36 2.63
N PRO A 184 -28.24 1.33 2.54
CA PRO A 184 -27.81 0.02 2.07
C PRO A 184 -27.61 -0.01 0.54
N PHE A 185 -27.89 1.06 -0.16
CA PHE A 185 -27.68 1.20 -1.60
C PHE A 185 -26.63 2.29 -1.89
N PRO A 186 -25.74 2.07 -2.85
CA PRO A 186 -25.59 0.85 -3.66
C PRO A 186 -25.01 -0.32 -2.87
N HIS A 187 -25.37 -1.53 -3.24
CA HIS A 187 -24.69 -2.73 -2.75
C HIS A 187 -23.52 -3.10 -3.67
N ASN A 188 -22.60 -3.93 -3.16
CA ASN A 188 -21.35 -4.24 -3.86
C ASN A 188 -21.54 -4.80 -5.27
N GLY A 189 -22.60 -5.56 -5.52
CA GLY A 189 -22.89 -6.07 -6.87
C GLY A 189 -23.15 -4.97 -7.90
N VAL A 190 -23.80 -3.87 -7.51
CA VAL A 190 -23.99 -2.70 -8.40
C VAL A 190 -22.66 -2.03 -8.71
N ILE A 191 -21.82 -1.86 -7.69
CA ILE A 191 -20.50 -1.25 -7.87
C ILE A 191 -19.60 -2.12 -8.75
N ALA A 192 -19.64 -3.44 -8.54
CA ALA A 192 -18.91 -4.39 -9.39
C ALA A 192 -19.36 -4.30 -10.86
N ASP A 193 -20.67 -4.27 -11.12
CA ASP A 193 -21.19 -4.13 -12.48
C ASP A 193 -20.74 -2.82 -13.16
N LEU A 194 -20.73 -1.71 -12.41
CA LEU A 194 -20.25 -0.41 -12.91
C LEU A 194 -18.74 -0.42 -13.19
N ALA A 195 -17.96 -1.07 -12.34
CA ALA A 195 -16.51 -1.21 -12.53
C ALA A 195 -16.20 -2.13 -13.71
N HIS A 196 -16.88 -3.27 -13.83
CA HIS A 196 -16.74 -4.17 -14.98
C HIS A 196 -17.13 -3.51 -16.31
N ALA A 197 -18.10 -2.59 -16.30
CA ALA A 197 -18.44 -1.80 -17.48
C ALA A 197 -17.28 -0.91 -17.98
N GLN A 198 -16.29 -0.65 -17.10
CA GLN A 198 -15.04 0.04 -17.41
C GLN A 198 -13.85 -0.93 -17.52
N HIS A 199 -14.08 -2.21 -17.73
CA HIS A 199 -13.04 -3.26 -17.82
C HIS A 199 -12.15 -3.40 -16.58
N ALA A 200 -12.56 -2.87 -15.43
CA ALA A 200 -11.82 -2.98 -14.19
C ALA A 200 -11.89 -4.41 -13.61
N LEU A 201 -10.85 -4.78 -12.86
CA LEU A 201 -10.87 -5.94 -11.98
C LEU A 201 -11.45 -5.52 -10.63
N VAL A 202 -12.33 -6.33 -10.07
CA VAL A 202 -13.01 -6.07 -8.80
C VAL A 202 -12.61 -7.10 -7.77
N GLY A 203 -12.16 -6.64 -6.62
CA GLY A 203 -11.78 -7.50 -5.50
C GLY A 203 -12.44 -7.11 -4.19
N TYR A 204 -12.66 -8.08 -3.33
CA TYR A 204 -13.05 -7.84 -1.94
C TYR A 204 -11.80 -7.62 -1.09
N VAL A 205 -11.67 -6.42 -0.53
CA VAL A 205 -10.51 -6.06 0.27
C VAL A 205 -10.71 -6.38 1.76
N HIS A 206 -9.62 -6.74 2.46
CA HIS A 206 -9.54 -7.08 3.89
C HIS A 206 -10.80 -7.81 4.43
N PRO A 207 -11.17 -8.98 3.87
CA PRO A 207 -12.38 -9.72 4.26
C PRO A 207 -12.29 -10.30 5.67
N PHE A 208 -11.09 -10.33 6.26
CA PHE A 208 -10.84 -10.84 7.60
C PHE A 208 -10.32 -9.74 8.51
N ASP A 209 -10.65 -9.84 9.81
CA ASP A 209 -10.04 -8.98 10.82
C ASP A 209 -8.53 -9.26 10.92
N TRP A 210 -7.72 -8.22 10.99
CA TRP A 210 -6.26 -8.31 11.11
C TRP A 210 -5.79 -9.02 12.39
N GLN A 211 -6.64 -9.13 13.40
CA GLN A 211 -6.37 -9.84 14.64
C GLN A 211 -6.70 -11.35 14.51
N ILE A 212 -5.99 -12.04 13.65
CA ILE A 212 -6.06 -13.50 13.61
C ILE A 212 -5.27 -14.05 14.79
N VAL A 213 -5.96 -14.47 15.82
CA VAL A 213 -5.37 -15.23 16.92
C VAL A 213 -5.48 -16.70 16.57
N PRO A 214 -4.37 -17.46 16.43
CA PRO A 214 -4.37 -18.85 15.94
C PRO A 214 -5.28 -19.82 16.72
N GLU A 215 -5.57 -19.49 17.96
CA GLU A 215 -6.36 -20.34 18.87
C GLU A 215 -7.83 -19.93 18.97
N LYS A 216 -8.24 -18.92 18.22
CA LYS A 216 -9.62 -18.43 18.23
C LYS A 216 -10.27 -18.59 16.87
N GLU A 217 -11.56 -18.71 16.88
CA GLU A 217 -12.38 -18.69 15.68
C GLU A 217 -12.04 -17.47 14.80
N ILE A 218 -11.79 -17.69 13.52
CA ILE A 218 -11.56 -16.60 12.56
C ILE A 218 -12.83 -15.77 12.51
N LYS A 219 -12.73 -14.53 12.95
CA LYS A 219 -13.81 -13.57 12.80
C LYS A 219 -13.73 -12.93 11.43
N LEU A 220 -14.78 -13.07 10.66
CA LEU A 220 -14.93 -12.30 9.43
C LEU A 220 -14.99 -10.81 9.79
N SER A 221 -14.31 -10.00 8.98
CA SER A 221 -14.41 -8.55 9.07
C SER A 221 -15.87 -8.11 8.86
N HIS A 222 -16.27 -7.04 9.55
CA HIS A 222 -17.52 -6.35 9.23
C HIS A 222 -17.59 -5.85 7.78
N GLN A 223 -16.47 -5.89 7.10
CA GLN A 223 -16.33 -5.48 5.70
C GLN A 223 -16.47 -6.65 4.73
N LEU A 224 -16.69 -7.88 5.22
CA LEU A 224 -17.03 -8.98 4.34
C LEU A 224 -18.39 -8.68 3.70
N PRO A 225 -18.44 -8.52 2.38
CA PRO A 225 -19.67 -8.17 1.72
C PRO A 225 -20.65 -9.35 1.72
N ALA A 226 -21.93 -9.03 1.98
CA ALA A 226 -22.98 -10.05 2.00
C ALA A 226 -23.21 -10.68 0.61
N ASP A 227 -22.84 -9.98 -0.45
CA ASP A 227 -22.94 -10.44 -1.84
C ASP A 227 -21.64 -11.04 -2.39
N ALA A 228 -20.65 -11.31 -1.55
CA ALA A 228 -19.43 -12.02 -1.93
C ALA A 228 -19.73 -13.38 -2.58
N ILE A 229 -20.81 -14.03 -2.16
CA ILE A 229 -21.26 -15.30 -2.71
C ILE A 229 -21.83 -15.18 -4.13
N ASN A 230 -22.09 -13.99 -4.62
CA ASN A 230 -22.65 -13.78 -5.95
C ASN A 230 -21.61 -13.87 -7.08
N GLY A 231 -20.36 -14.10 -6.75
CA GLY A 231 -19.30 -14.36 -7.73
C GLY A 231 -18.97 -13.21 -8.67
N LYS A 232 -19.21 -11.96 -8.25
CA LYS A 232 -18.95 -10.77 -9.07
C LYS A 232 -17.57 -10.17 -8.85
N ALA A 233 -16.78 -10.75 -7.96
CA ALA A 233 -15.41 -10.34 -7.73
C ALA A 233 -14.44 -11.18 -8.58
N ASP A 234 -13.32 -10.59 -8.97
CA ASP A 234 -12.28 -11.21 -9.79
C ASP A 234 -11.12 -11.70 -8.91
N TYR A 235 -10.98 -11.20 -7.67
CA TYR A 235 -9.92 -11.58 -6.71
C TYR A 235 -10.37 -11.35 -5.26
#